data_1a4f72dc576d1f0e4f78b228cd915ca8
#
_entry.id   1a4f72dc576d1f0e4f78b228cd915ca8
#
_cell.length_a   1.000
_cell.length_b   1.000
_cell.length_c   1.000
_cell.angle_alpha   90.00
_cell.angle_beta   90.00
_cell.angle_gamma   90.00
#
_symmetry.space_group_name_H-M   'P 1'
#
loop_
_entity.id
_entity.type
_entity.pdbx_description
1 polymer ?
#
loop_
_entity_poly.entity_id
_entity_poly.type
_entity_poly.pdbx_seq_one_letter_code
_entity_poly.pdbx_strand_id
1 'polypeptide(L)'
;LELADQVLLSGGPSKGEGDLNARVVAELDPGILVHGVALKPGKPICLAAAGTKPVVILPGFPTSAVFTFHEFVAPVLRELAGFPRDRREAVRARLALRTVSERGRIEYLLVGLVSRPEDGLSAYPMGKGSGSVTAFSRADGFVRIARNTEIVEAESEVEVTLIGRELRIPDLVVIGSH
;
A
#
# COMPACT_ATOMS: atom_id res chain seq x y z
N LEU A 1 -18.91 15.36 -11.49
CA LEU A 1 -18.18 16.22 -10.53
C LEU A 1 -19.11 17.05 -9.63
N GLU A 2 -20.29 17.43 -10.10
CA GLU A 2 -21.25 18.25 -9.28
C GLU A 2 -21.80 17.47 -8.08
N LEU A 3 -21.94 16.16 -8.19
CA LEU A 3 -22.58 15.28 -7.20
C LEU A 3 -21.62 14.69 -6.17
N ALA A 4 -20.32 15.01 -6.21
CA ALA A 4 -19.32 14.36 -5.37
C ALA A 4 -18.25 15.34 -4.91
N ASP A 5 -17.73 15.13 -3.69
CA ASP A 5 -16.62 15.91 -3.12
C ASP A 5 -15.25 15.35 -3.55
N GLN A 6 -15.20 14.09 -3.97
CA GLN A 6 -14.03 13.43 -4.52
C GLN A 6 -14.43 12.39 -5.58
N VAL A 7 -13.63 12.23 -6.63
CA VAL A 7 -13.85 11.24 -7.67
C VAL A 7 -12.72 10.22 -7.70
N LEU A 8 -13.08 8.94 -7.70
CA LEU A 8 -12.15 7.83 -7.84
C LEU A 8 -12.42 7.09 -9.16
N LEU A 9 -11.39 6.92 -9.96
CA LEU A 9 -11.43 6.13 -11.17
C LEU A 9 -10.64 4.84 -10.92
N SER A 10 -11.23 3.70 -11.27
CA SER A 10 -10.61 2.39 -11.21
C SER A 10 -10.26 1.93 -12.62
N GLY A 11 -9.05 1.44 -12.81
CA GLY A 11 -8.56 1.00 -14.11
C GLY A 11 -7.24 1.67 -14.39
N GLY A 12 -6.19 0.85 -14.35
CA GLY A 12 -4.83 1.34 -14.28
C GLY A 12 -4.41 2.18 -15.48
N PRO A 13 -3.54 3.15 -15.24
CA PRO A 13 -2.73 3.72 -16.28
C PRO A 13 -1.77 2.62 -16.78
N SER A 14 -2.23 1.83 -17.73
CA SER A 14 -1.33 0.95 -18.48
C SER A 14 -0.50 1.85 -19.39
N LYS A 15 0.80 1.62 -19.44
CA LYS A 15 1.68 2.29 -20.39
C LYS A 15 1.25 1.92 -21.81
N GLY A 16 0.42 2.77 -22.44
CA GLY A 16 -0.04 2.62 -23.81
C GLY A 16 -0.96 3.77 -24.19
N GLU A 17 -1.14 4.01 -25.48
CA GLU A 17 -1.99 5.05 -26.07
C GLU A 17 -3.48 4.97 -25.68
N GLY A 18 -3.84 4.01 -24.80
CA GLY A 18 -5.21 3.67 -24.39
C GLY A 18 -5.62 4.10 -22.98
N ASP A 19 -4.86 4.92 -22.25
CA ASP A 19 -5.32 5.40 -20.94
C ASP A 19 -6.32 6.56 -21.10
N LEU A 20 -7.54 6.18 -21.44
CA LEU A 20 -8.65 7.13 -21.59
C LEU A 20 -8.87 7.95 -20.31
N ASN A 21 -8.70 7.32 -19.12
CA ASN A 21 -8.89 8.00 -17.85
C ASN A 21 -7.89 9.14 -17.67
N ALA A 22 -6.60 8.90 -17.94
CA ALA A 22 -5.59 9.94 -17.82
C ALA A 22 -5.79 11.07 -18.83
N ARG A 23 -6.23 10.75 -20.05
CA ARG A 23 -6.54 11.77 -21.07
C ARG A 23 -7.70 12.67 -20.66
N VAL A 24 -8.81 12.08 -20.22
CA VAL A 24 -9.99 12.83 -19.74
C VAL A 24 -9.64 13.68 -18.52
N VAL A 25 -8.88 13.14 -17.59
CA VAL A 25 -8.48 13.86 -16.38
C VAL A 25 -7.49 14.99 -16.68
N ALA A 26 -6.66 14.85 -17.71
CA ALA A 26 -5.74 15.91 -18.15
C ALA A 26 -6.46 17.15 -18.72
N GLU A 27 -7.72 17.01 -19.17
CA GLU A 27 -8.54 18.12 -19.67
C GLU A 27 -9.22 18.93 -18.55
N LEU A 28 -9.16 18.46 -17.31
CA LEU A 28 -9.68 19.19 -16.16
C LEU A 28 -8.77 20.38 -15.78
N ASP A 29 -9.31 21.34 -15.06
CA ASP A 29 -8.53 22.47 -14.51
C ASP A 29 -8.48 22.34 -12.97
N PRO A 30 -7.30 22.24 -12.34
CA PRO A 30 -5.94 22.24 -12.88
C PRO A 30 -5.50 20.91 -13.56
N GLY A 31 -6.31 19.84 -13.54
CA GLY A 31 -6.00 18.57 -14.17
C GLY A 31 -5.01 17.72 -13.38
N ILE A 32 -4.10 17.05 -14.08
CA ILE A 32 -3.13 16.12 -13.46
C ILE A 32 -2.08 16.91 -12.69
N LEU A 33 -1.97 16.61 -11.39
CA LEU A 33 -0.95 17.17 -10.47
C LEU A 33 0.26 16.25 -10.35
N VAL A 34 0.02 14.94 -10.26
CA VAL A 34 1.08 13.92 -10.15
C VAL A 34 0.66 12.68 -10.92
N HIS A 35 1.52 12.20 -11.81
CA HIS A 35 1.33 10.93 -12.50
C HIS A 35 2.51 10.00 -12.21
N GLY A 36 2.26 9.04 -11.33
CA GLY A 36 3.26 8.12 -10.81
C GLY A 36 4.01 8.64 -9.58
N VAL A 37 4.21 7.74 -8.62
CA VAL A 37 4.90 8.01 -7.35
C VAL A 37 6.00 6.98 -7.10
N ALA A 38 6.99 7.33 -6.28
CA ALA A 38 8.08 6.43 -5.91
C ALA A 38 7.65 5.44 -4.80
N LEU A 39 6.64 4.63 -5.10
CA LEU A 39 6.01 3.67 -4.20
C LEU A 39 5.93 2.28 -4.83
N LYS A 40 6.06 1.21 -4.05
CA LYS A 40 5.92 -0.18 -4.45
C LYS A 40 5.19 -0.99 -3.34
N PRO A 41 4.04 -1.60 -3.66
CA PRO A 41 3.25 -1.45 -4.87
C PRO A 41 2.58 -0.08 -4.95
N GLY A 42 2.13 0.36 -6.14
CA GLY A 42 1.34 1.59 -6.29
C GLY A 42 1.96 2.69 -7.16
N LYS A 43 3.12 2.44 -7.78
CA LYS A 43 3.81 3.41 -8.65
C LYS A 43 2.88 4.17 -9.62
N PRO A 44 1.92 3.52 -10.33
CA PRO A 44 1.19 4.17 -11.41
C PRO A 44 -0.02 5.01 -10.97
N ILE A 45 -0.22 5.30 -9.69
CA ILE A 45 -1.32 6.18 -9.27
C ILE A 45 -1.24 7.53 -9.99
N CYS A 46 -2.40 8.10 -10.35
CA CYS A 46 -2.51 9.46 -10.85
C CYS A 46 -3.35 10.30 -9.89
N LEU A 47 -2.80 11.42 -9.47
CA LEU A 47 -3.45 12.40 -8.59
C LEU A 47 -3.75 13.64 -9.42
N ALA A 48 -5.00 14.08 -9.40
CA ALA A 48 -5.49 15.20 -10.17
C ALA A 48 -6.52 16.00 -9.38
N ALA A 49 -6.95 17.12 -9.93
CA ALA A 49 -8.04 17.92 -9.39
C ALA A 49 -8.90 18.52 -10.48
N ALA A 50 -10.15 18.82 -10.14
CA ALA A 50 -11.08 19.63 -10.91
C ALA A 50 -11.58 20.78 -10.01
N GLY A 51 -11.04 21.98 -10.23
CA GLY A 51 -11.15 23.07 -9.26
C GLY A 51 -10.55 22.64 -7.91
N THR A 52 -11.36 22.61 -6.85
CA THR A 52 -10.95 22.17 -5.52
C THR A 52 -11.25 20.70 -5.24
N LYS A 53 -11.85 19.97 -6.18
CA LYS A 53 -12.27 18.58 -5.97
C LYS A 53 -11.16 17.60 -6.36
N PRO A 54 -10.72 16.72 -5.45
CA PRO A 54 -9.73 15.69 -5.76
C PRO A 54 -10.27 14.67 -6.77
N VAL A 55 -9.43 14.32 -7.74
CA VAL A 55 -9.68 13.25 -8.71
C VAL A 55 -8.49 12.29 -8.67
N VAL A 56 -8.75 11.00 -8.45
CA VAL A 56 -7.69 10.00 -8.31
C VAL A 56 -7.94 8.82 -9.24
N ILE A 57 -6.94 8.47 -10.04
CA ILE A 57 -6.95 7.22 -10.81
C ILE A 57 -6.12 6.19 -10.05
N LEU A 58 -6.80 5.17 -9.52
CA LEU A 58 -6.16 4.09 -8.79
C LEU A 58 -5.50 3.09 -9.75
N PRO A 59 -4.37 2.46 -9.35
CA PRO A 59 -3.76 1.38 -10.11
C PRO A 59 -4.73 0.21 -10.36
N GLY A 60 -4.62 -0.45 -11.51
CA GLY A 60 -5.46 -1.60 -11.84
C GLY A 60 -5.14 -2.88 -11.04
N PHE A 61 -3.93 -3.01 -10.51
CA PHE A 61 -3.59 -4.17 -9.66
C PHE A 61 -4.14 -3.99 -8.24
N PRO A 62 -4.89 -4.97 -7.70
CA PRO A 62 -5.62 -4.84 -6.44
C PRO A 62 -4.76 -4.41 -5.25
N THR A 63 -3.62 -5.04 -5.01
CA THR A 63 -2.73 -4.67 -3.91
C THR A 63 -2.20 -3.25 -4.05
N SER A 64 -1.89 -2.82 -5.29
CA SER A 64 -1.48 -1.44 -5.58
C SER A 64 -2.60 -0.45 -5.29
N ALA A 65 -3.83 -0.77 -5.71
CA ALA A 65 -5.00 0.07 -5.48
C ALA A 65 -5.27 0.24 -3.99
N VAL A 66 -5.23 -0.85 -3.21
CA VAL A 66 -5.47 -0.81 -1.76
C VAL A 66 -4.41 0.04 -1.04
N PHE A 67 -3.11 -0.17 -1.31
CA PHE A 67 -2.06 0.64 -0.68
C PHE A 67 -2.18 2.12 -1.04
N THR A 68 -2.39 2.44 -2.32
CA THR A 68 -2.50 3.83 -2.76
C THR A 68 -3.80 4.49 -2.28
N PHE A 69 -4.90 3.72 -2.15
CA PHE A 69 -6.12 4.21 -1.52
C PHE A 69 -5.86 4.64 -0.08
N HIS A 70 -5.25 3.78 0.72
CA HIS A 70 -4.97 4.08 2.12
C HIS A 70 -3.93 5.19 2.32
N GLU A 71 -3.01 5.36 1.38
CA GLU A 71 -1.95 6.38 1.48
C GLU A 71 -2.42 7.76 1.01
N PHE A 72 -3.22 7.84 -0.06
CA PHE A 72 -3.55 9.10 -0.71
C PHE A 72 -5.04 9.45 -0.65
N VAL A 73 -5.95 8.48 -0.65
CA VAL A 73 -7.38 8.71 -0.73
C VAL A 73 -8.04 8.76 0.64
N ALA A 74 -7.80 7.77 1.47
CA ALA A 74 -8.44 7.67 2.79
C ALA A 74 -8.16 8.88 3.70
N PRO A 75 -6.95 9.47 3.74
CA PRO A 75 -6.71 10.70 4.50
C PRO A 75 -7.55 11.89 4.04
N VAL A 76 -7.74 12.03 2.72
CA VAL A 76 -8.56 13.11 2.13
C VAL A 76 -10.03 12.90 2.45
N LEU A 77 -10.54 11.67 2.31
CA LEU A 77 -11.93 11.34 2.66
C LEU A 77 -12.22 11.61 4.15
N ARG A 78 -11.27 11.28 5.04
CA ARG A 78 -11.43 11.58 6.48
C ARG A 78 -11.48 13.07 6.75
N GLU A 79 -10.61 13.83 6.10
CA GLU A 79 -10.60 15.30 6.23
C GLU A 79 -11.91 15.90 5.75
N LEU A 80 -12.40 15.50 4.56
CA LEU A 80 -13.68 15.95 4.01
C LEU A 80 -14.86 15.57 4.90
N ALA A 81 -14.81 14.43 5.57
CA ALA A 81 -15.84 13.94 6.47
C ALA A 81 -15.72 14.47 7.92
N GLY A 82 -14.72 15.29 8.22
CA GLY A 82 -14.47 15.83 9.57
C GLY A 82 -14.00 14.78 10.58
N PHE A 83 -13.49 13.63 10.13
CA PHE A 83 -12.95 12.60 10.99
C PHE A 83 -11.48 12.89 11.37
N PRO A 84 -11.03 12.48 12.57
CA PRO A 84 -9.63 12.58 12.94
C PRO A 84 -8.74 11.72 12.04
N ARG A 85 -7.48 12.12 11.91
CA ARG A 85 -6.48 11.31 11.18
C ARG A 85 -6.39 9.91 11.77
N ASP A 86 -6.35 8.90 10.90
CA ASP A 86 -6.22 7.52 11.31
C ASP A 86 -4.83 7.27 11.94
N ARG A 87 -4.82 6.73 13.15
CA ARG A 87 -3.60 6.20 13.75
C ARG A 87 -3.63 4.69 13.49
N ARG A 88 -2.85 4.26 12.51
CA ARG A 88 -2.67 2.82 12.28
C ARG A 88 -1.91 2.24 13.46
N GLU A 89 -2.42 1.13 13.98
CA GLU A 89 -1.72 0.39 15.01
C GLU A 89 -0.49 -0.27 14.42
N ALA A 90 0.60 -0.27 15.17
CA ALA A 90 1.85 -0.88 14.77
C ALA A 90 2.43 -1.70 15.92
N VAL A 91 3.11 -2.78 15.55
CA VAL A 91 3.81 -3.66 16.50
C VAL A 91 5.27 -3.82 16.08
N ARG A 92 6.15 -4.10 17.03
CA ARG A 92 7.54 -4.43 16.73
C ARG A 92 7.67 -5.93 16.52
N ALA A 93 8.44 -6.31 15.52
CA ALA A 93 8.72 -7.70 15.18
C ALA A 93 10.16 -7.84 14.67
N ARG A 94 10.71 -9.06 14.66
CA ARG A 94 11.95 -9.35 13.96
C ARG A 94 11.66 -9.91 12.58
N LEU A 95 12.34 -9.38 11.57
CA LEU A 95 12.18 -9.86 10.19
C LEU A 95 12.75 -11.29 10.09
N ALA A 96 11.93 -12.27 9.74
CA ALA A 96 12.34 -13.67 9.72
C ALA A 96 13.33 -14.02 8.61
N LEU A 97 13.27 -13.31 7.48
CA LEU A 97 14.08 -13.58 6.28
C LEU A 97 14.69 -12.29 5.75
N ARG A 98 15.95 -12.35 5.35
CA ARG A 98 16.60 -11.27 4.61
C ARG A 98 15.77 -10.88 3.38
N THR A 99 15.51 -9.58 3.24
CA THR A 99 14.67 -9.04 2.17
C THR A 99 15.44 -8.01 1.37
N VAL A 100 15.37 -8.14 0.04
CA VAL A 100 15.93 -7.18 -0.91
C VAL A 100 14.82 -6.26 -1.40
N SER A 101 15.05 -4.95 -1.36
CA SER A 101 14.14 -3.91 -1.84
C SER A 101 14.76 -3.12 -2.99
N GLU A 102 13.94 -2.50 -3.80
CA GLU A 102 14.41 -1.64 -4.90
C GLU A 102 14.78 -0.24 -4.37
N ARG A 103 16.00 0.20 -4.68
CA ARG A 103 16.42 1.57 -4.39
C ARG A 103 15.58 2.60 -5.13
N GLY A 104 15.36 3.75 -4.50
CA GLY A 104 14.66 4.88 -5.08
C GLY A 104 13.15 4.88 -4.87
N ARG A 105 12.57 3.81 -4.26
CA ARG A 105 11.14 3.70 -3.93
C ARG A 105 10.94 3.31 -2.49
N ILE A 106 9.83 3.77 -1.90
CA ILE A 106 9.32 3.20 -0.66
C ILE A 106 8.65 1.87 -1.01
N GLU A 107 9.03 0.77 -0.36
CA GLU A 107 8.38 -0.53 -0.53
C GLU A 107 7.52 -0.85 0.68
N TYR A 108 6.28 -1.26 0.43
CA TYR A 108 5.40 -1.89 1.42
C TYR A 108 5.49 -3.40 1.29
N LEU A 109 6.18 -4.02 2.23
CA LEU A 109 6.39 -5.46 2.29
C LEU A 109 5.30 -6.08 3.16
N LEU A 110 4.41 -6.85 2.55
CA LEU A 110 3.40 -7.62 3.29
C LEU A 110 4.06 -8.69 4.13
N VAL A 111 3.60 -8.83 5.37
CA VAL A 111 4.12 -9.81 6.31
C VAL A 111 3.00 -10.52 7.06
N GLY A 112 3.24 -11.80 7.39
CA GLY A 112 2.51 -12.54 8.40
C GLY A 112 3.27 -12.45 9.73
N LEU A 113 2.56 -12.44 10.85
CA LEU A 113 3.12 -12.41 12.20
C LEU A 113 3.01 -13.78 12.88
N VAL A 114 4.05 -14.19 13.56
CA VAL A 114 4.09 -15.44 14.34
C VAL A 114 4.73 -15.16 15.68
N SER A 115 4.20 -15.77 16.77
CA SER A 115 4.79 -15.70 18.10
C SER A 115 6.16 -16.36 18.13
N ARG A 116 7.09 -15.79 18.90
CA ARG A 116 8.42 -16.36 19.16
C ARG A 116 8.43 -17.07 20.50
N PRO A 117 9.17 -18.19 20.64
CA PRO A 117 9.27 -18.92 21.90
C PRO A 117 9.86 -18.08 23.04
N GLU A 118 10.75 -17.12 22.74
CA GLU A 118 11.48 -16.28 23.69
C GLU A 118 10.85 -14.90 23.92
N ASP A 119 9.54 -14.81 23.71
CA ASP A 119 8.76 -13.58 23.72
C ASP A 119 9.01 -12.65 22.53
N GLY A 120 7.93 -12.07 21.99
CA GLY A 120 7.95 -11.19 20.84
C GLY A 120 7.34 -11.78 19.55
N LEU A 121 7.58 -11.12 18.44
CA LEU A 121 6.99 -11.45 17.13
C LEU A 121 8.05 -11.63 16.06
N SER A 122 7.83 -12.59 15.16
CA SER A 122 8.52 -12.73 13.89
C SER A 122 7.63 -12.23 12.75
N ALA A 123 8.19 -11.41 11.86
CA ALA A 123 7.54 -10.95 10.66
C ALA A 123 8.05 -11.75 9.46
N TYR A 124 7.20 -12.58 8.88
CA TYR A 124 7.51 -13.40 7.71
C TYR A 124 7.08 -12.68 6.43
N PRO A 125 8.03 -12.33 5.54
CA PRO A 125 7.69 -11.74 4.25
C PRO A 125 6.78 -12.64 3.44
N MET A 126 5.66 -12.09 2.99
CA MET A 126 4.76 -12.76 2.07
C MET A 126 5.20 -12.52 0.63
N GLY A 127 4.81 -13.40 -0.29
CA GLY A 127 5.25 -13.37 -1.68
C GLY A 127 5.09 -11.99 -2.34
N LYS A 128 6.11 -11.59 -3.08
CA LYS A 128 6.15 -10.32 -3.82
C LYS A 128 5.24 -10.40 -5.05
N GLY A 129 4.24 -9.53 -5.13
CA GLY A 129 3.38 -9.44 -6.31
C GLY A 129 2.25 -8.44 -6.11
N SER A 130 2.18 -7.45 -6.98
CA SER A 130 1.13 -6.41 -6.94
C SER A 130 -0.26 -6.93 -7.31
N GLY A 131 -0.35 -8.12 -7.93
CA GLY A 131 -1.60 -8.75 -8.38
C GLY A 131 -2.21 -9.75 -7.39
N SER A 132 -1.52 -10.08 -6.29
CA SER A 132 -2.00 -11.12 -5.37
C SER A 132 -2.95 -10.55 -4.32
N VAL A 133 -4.25 -10.60 -4.59
CA VAL A 133 -5.30 -10.32 -3.60
C VAL A 133 -5.19 -11.26 -2.40
N THR A 134 -4.86 -12.53 -2.66
CA THR A 134 -4.71 -13.57 -1.64
C THR A 134 -3.58 -13.27 -0.66
N ALA A 135 -2.46 -12.71 -1.13
CA ALA A 135 -1.38 -12.31 -0.24
C ALA A 135 -1.81 -11.18 0.70
N PHE A 136 -2.55 -10.19 0.17
CA PHE A 136 -3.06 -9.09 0.98
C PHE A 136 -4.09 -9.56 2.04
N SER A 137 -5.01 -10.45 1.66
CA SER A 137 -6.04 -10.95 2.58
C SER A 137 -5.50 -11.88 3.68
N ARG A 138 -4.30 -12.43 3.50
CA ARG A 138 -3.61 -13.29 4.47
C ARG A 138 -2.55 -12.57 5.28
N ALA A 139 -2.20 -11.35 4.91
CA ALA A 139 -1.21 -10.58 5.62
C ALA A 139 -1.79 -9.99 6.92
N ASP A 140 -1.03 -10.06 7.99
CA ASP A 140 -1.37 -9.43 9.27
C ASP A 140 -1.00 -7.94 9.26
N GLY A 141 0.01 -7.59 8.47
CA GLY A 141 0.49 -6.22 8.37
C GLY A 141 1.49 -6.01 7.22
N PHE A 142 2.14 -4.87 7.24
CA PHE A 142 3.20 -4.55 6.30
C PHE A 142 4.33 -3.77 6.97
N VAL A 143 5.54 -3.98 6.47
CA VAL A 143 6.74 -3.21 6.83
C VAL A 143 6.99 -2.16 5.75
N ARG A 144 7.21 -0.90 6.16
CA ARG A 144 7.58 0.19 5.27
C ARG A 144 9.09 0.28 5.14
N ILE A 145 9.64 -0.15 4.00
CA ILE A 145 11.07 -0.06 3.70
C ILE A 145 11.37 1.28 3.05
N ALA A 146 12.32 2.02 3.59
CA ALA A 146 12.68 3.34 3.10
C ALA A 146 13.32 3.28 1.70
N ARG A 147 13.15 4.37 0.92
CA ARG A 147 13.58 4.48 -0.49
C ARG A 147 15.08 4.29 -0.75
N ASN A 148 15.91 4.46 0.27
CA ASN A 148 17.36 4.32 0.22
C ASN A 148 17.88 3.03 0.87
N THR A 149 16.98 2.12 1.24
CA THR A 149 17.31 0.81 1.81
C THR A 149 17.18 -0.27 0.73
N GLU A 150 18.27 -0.95 0.42
CA GLU A 150 18.31 -2.05 -0.55
C GLU A 150 18.13 -3.41 0.11
N ILE A 151 18.60 -3.53 1.34
CA ILE A 151 18.60 -4.79 2.08
C ILE A 151 18.10 -4.51 3.49
N VAL A 152 17.19 -5.35 3.96
CA VAL A 152 16.84 -5.50 5.37
C VAL A 152 17.27 -6.91 5.77
N GLU A 153 18.20 -7.00 6.70
CA GLU A 153 18.76 -8.29 7.12
C GLU A 153 17.74 -9.08 7.96
N ALA A 154 17.88 -10.40 7.95
CA ALA A 154 17.14 -11.26 8.86
C ALA A 154 17.44 -10.86 10.31
N GLU A 155 16.50 -11.10 11.22
CA GLU A 155 16.56 -10.73 12.64
C GLU A 155 16.63 -9.21 12.92
N SER A 156 16.60 -8.33 11.89
CA SER A 156 16.44 -6.90 12.11
C SER A 156 15.11 -6.59 12.77
N GLU A 157 15.10 -5.67 13.73
CA GLU A 157 13.86 -5.14 14.30
C GLU A 157 13.16 -4.26 13.24
N VAL A 158 11.87 -4.52 13.03
CA VAL A 158 11.02 -3.79 12.09
C VAL A 158 9.72 -3.39 12.75
N GLU A 159 9.18 -2.27 12.33
CA GLU A 159 7.84 -1.84 12.69
C GLU A 159 6.84 -2.38 11.66
N VAL A 160 5.87 -3.15 12.12
CA VAL A 160 4.80 -3.72 11.29
C VAL A 160 3.53 -2.93 11.53
N THR A 161 3.07 -2.21 10.53
CA THR A 161 1.76 -1.56 10.54
C THR A 161 0.68 -2.61 10.27
N LEU A 162 -0.31 -2.71 11.16
CA LEU A 162 -1.36 -3.73 11.08
C LEU A 162 -2.41 -3.36 10.03
N ILE A 163 -2.93 -4.37 9.31
CA ILE A 163 -3.97 -4.21 8.29
C ILE A 163 -5.38 -4.35 8.90
N GLY A 164 -5.53 -5.22 9.90
CA GLY A 164 -6.80 -5.51 10.57
C GLY A 164 -6.86 -4.95 12.00
N ARG A 165 -8.07 -4.89 12.56
CA ARG A 165 -8.29 -4.53 13.98
C ARG A 165 -8.19 -5.72 14.94
N GLU A 166 -8.37 -6.93 14.43
CA GLU A 166 -8.24 -8.17 15.22
C GLU A 166 -7.03 -8.95 14.73
N LEU A 167 -5.98 -8.94 15.53
CA LEU A 167 -4.79 -9.72 15.26
C LEU A 167 -4.92 -11.08 15.95
N ARG A 168 -4.99 -12.16 15.16
CA ARG A 168 -4.86 -13.53 15.65
C ARG A 168 -3.46 -14.02 15.30
N ILE A 169 -2.55 -13.92 16.24
CA ILE A 169 -1.16 -14.35 16.03
C ILE A 169 -1.09 -15.85 16.32
N PRO A 170 -0.77 -16.70 15.33
CA PRO A 170 -0.56 -18.12 15.56
C PRO A 170 0.77 -18.38 16.23
N ASP A 171 0.81 -19.42 17.08
CA ASP A 171 2.06 -19.91 17.68
C ASP A 171 2.86 -20.76 16.67
N LEU A 172 2.23 -21.28 15.63
CA LEU A 172 2.83 -22.10 14.60
C LEU A 172 2.23 -21.83 13.23
N VAL A 173 3.09 -21.61 12.25
CA VAL A 173 2.72 -21.55 10.83
C VAL A 173 3.49 -22.63 10.07
N VAL A 174 2.77 -23.54 9.40
CA VAL A 174 3.36 -24.56 8.54
C VAL A 174 3.44 -24.01 7.11
N ILE A 175 4.65 -23.89 6.59
CA ILE A 175 4.91 -23.50 5.20
C ILE A 175 5.29 -24.77 4.45
N GLY A 176 4.42 -25.22 3.54
CA GLY A 176 4.66 -26.35 2.66
C GLY A 176 4.85 -25.89 1.21
N SER A 177 5.74 -26.57 0.46
CA SER A 177 5.74 -26.52 -1.00
C SER A 177 4.82 -27.60 -1.53
N HIS A 178 3.94 -27.26 -2.46
CA HIS A 178 3.15 -28.21 -3.25
C HIS A 178 3.95 -28.61 -4.49
#